data_3e057630c8e889840229400dcf93222f
#
_entry.id   3e057630c8e889840229400dcf93222f
#
_cell.length_a   1.000
_cell.length_b   1.000
_cell.length_c   1.000
_cell.angle_alpha   90.00
_cell.angle_beta   90.00
_cell.angle_gamma   90.00
#
_symmetry.space_group_name_H-M   'P 1'
#
loop_
_entity.id
_entity.type
_entity.pdbx_description
1 polymer ?
#
loop_
_entity_poly.entity_id
_entity_poly.type
_entity_poly.pdbx_seq_one_letter_code
_entity_poly.pdbx_strand_id
1 'polypeptide(L)'
;MLGTIVNASAIIIGCTIGGLVKKGIPKKYEEAMLNACGLAACGIGFNSIISNMGKSHYPVLFIISLVLGSVIGTKLDLDTKLQNIMKKYTKGNLGEGIVTAALLFCIGSLSIVGSVMAALKNDYTFLFTNASLDFVTSIIFSSTYGIGIIVVALILFCWQGSIYVLTRYVCLDFFSEDLIVELCIVGGFLITATGLVILKIKNIKTLDILPAIPVSYTHLTLPTKRIV
;
A
#
# COMPACT_ATOMS: atom_id res chain seq x y z
N MET A 1 -10.05 -12.43 -1.24
CA MET A 1 -11.18 -11.48 -1.09
C MET A 1 -11.46 -11.04 0.35
N LEU A 2 -11.23 -11.91 1.37
CA LEU A 2 -11.54 -11.56 2.77
C LEU A 2 -10.89 -10.24 3.22
N GLY A 3 -9.60 -10.07 2.96
CA GLY A 3 -8.89 -8.84 3.34
C GLY A 3 -9.45 -7.56 2.71
N THR A 4 -9.87 -7.63 1.45
CA THR A 4 -10.51 -6.50 0.74
C THR A 4 -11.86 -6.13 1.36
N ILE A 5 -12.66 -7.15 1.73
CA ILE A 5 -13.95 -6.94 2.42
C ILE A 5 -13.72 -6.28 3.77
N VAL A 6 -12.75 -6.79 4.54
CA VAL A 6 -12.40 -6.22 5.85
C VAL A 6 -11.93 -4.78 5.71
N ASN A 7 -11.09 -4.47 4.71
CA ASN A 7 -10.61 -3.11 4.49
C ASN A 7 -11.74 -2.15 4.10
N ALA A 8 -12.59 -2.52 3.14
CA ALA A 8 -13.75 -1.70 2.77
C ALA A 8 -14.69 -1.47 3.98
N SER A 9 -14.93 -2.52 4.78
CA SER A 9 -15.73 -2.40 6.01
C SER A 9 -15.07 -1.47 7.04
N ALA A 10 -13.76 -1.54 7.20
CA ALA A 10 -13.00 -0.66 8.09
C ALA A 10 -13.17 0.82 7.70
N ILE A 11 -13.09 1.13 6.40
CA ILE A 11 -13.33 2.49 5.90
C ILE A 11 -14.76 2.93 6.17
N ILE A 12 -15.76 2.08 5.92
CA ILE A 12 -17.18 2.41 6.18
C ILE A 12 -17.39 2.74 7.64
N ILE A 13 -16.90 1.89 8.55
CA ILE A 13 -17.02 2.08 10.00
C ILE A 13 -16.27 3.35 10.43
N GLY A 14 -15.03 3.53 9.94
CA GLY A 14 -14.22 4.71 10.23
C GLY A 14 -14.88 6.01 9.76
N CYS A 15 -15.41 6.03 8.53
CA CYS A 15 -16.15 7.18 8.01
C CYS A 15 -17.41 7.50 8.82
N THR A 16 -18.12 6.47 9.27
CA THR A 16 -19.32 6.64 10.10
C THR A 16 -18.95 7.29 11.43
N ILE A 17 -17.91 6.77 12.10
CA ILE A 17 -17.40 7.33 13.37
C ILE A 17 -16.93 8.77 13.16
N GLY A 18 -16.10 9.02 12.13
CA GLY A 18 -15.58 10.36 11.83
C GLY A 18 -16.67 11.36 11.50
N GLY A 19 -17.70 10.93 10.74
CA GLY A 19 -18.86 11.77 10.41
C GLY A 19 -19.71 12.17 11.61
N LEU A 20 -19.69 11.40 12.70
CA LEU A 20 -20.35 11.76 13.97
C LEU A 20 -19.56 12.80 14.74
N VAL A 21 -18.27 12.94 14.52
CA VAL A 21 -17.38 13.88 15.20
C VAL A 21 -17.39 15.23 14.45
N LYS A 22 -18.48 15.98 14.60
CA LYS A 22 -18.76 17.25 13.86
C LYS A 22 -17.71 18.36 14.01
N LYS A 23 -16.83 18.31 14.99
CA LYS A 23 -15.82 19.36 15.29
C LYS A 23 -14.41 19.01 14.78
N GLY A 24 -14.27 17.89 14.06
CA GLY A 24 -12.94 17.34 13.72
C GLY A 24 -12.25 16.70 14.94
N ILE A 25 -11.21 15.95 14.68
CA ILE A 25 -10.37 15.35 15.73
C ILE A 25 -9.28 16.35 16.10
N PRO A 26 -9.07 16.65 17.40
CA PRO A 26 -7.96 17.51 17.80
C PRO A 26 -6.62 16.93 17.28
N LYS A 27 -5.77 17.79 16.70
CA LYS A 27 -4.48 17.41 16.07
C LYS A 27 -3.61 16.50 16.94
N LYS A 28 -3.64 16.69 18.26
CA LYS A 28 -2.90 15.85 19.22
C LYS A 28 -3.29 14.38 19.14
N TYR A 29 -4.58 14.08 19.02
CA TYR A 29 -5.07 12.69 18.92
C TYR A 29 -4.85 12.14 17.52
N GLU A 30 -5.03 12.96 16.49
CA GLU A 30 -4.70 12.60 15.10
C GLU A 30 -3.23 12.16 14.98
N GLU A 31 -2.30 12.96 15.49
CA GLU A 31 -0.88 12.63 15.49
C GLU A 31 -0.55 11.37 16.30
N ALA A 32 -1.20 11.19 17.46
CA ALA A 32 -0.99 9.99 18.28
C ALA A 32 -1.44 8.71 17.54
N MET A 33 -2.61 8.76 16.87
CA MET A 33 -3.15 7.64 16.09
C MET A 33 -2.25 7.34 14.88
N LEU A 34 -1.83 8.35 14.13
CA LEU A 34 -0.93 8.18 13.00
C LEU A 34 0.44 7.63 13.42
N ASN A 35 0.99 8.10 14.55
CA ASN A 35 2.25 7.58 15.07
C ASN A 35 2.15 6.09 15.43
N ALA A 36 1.06 5.68 16.10
CA ALA A 36 0.82 4.26 16.40
C ALA A 36 0.72 3.41 15.12
N CYS A 37 -0.01 3.90 14.11
CA CYS A 37 -0.12 3.26 12.80
C CYS A 37 1.22 3.15 12.08
N GLY A 38 2.02 4.22 12.12
CA GLY A 38 3.36 4.24 11.50
C GLY A 38 4.32 3.23 12.14
N LEU A 39 4.30 3.13 13.48
CA LEU A 39 5.09 2.12 14.21
C LEU A 39 4.64 0.70 13.87
N ALA A 40 3.33 0.44 13.81
CA ALA A 40 2.78 -0.86 13.43
C ALA A 40 3.20 -1.24 12.00
N ALA A 41 3.11 -0.30 11.06
CA ALA A 41 3.56 -0.52 9.67
C ALA A 41 5.05 -0.87 9.60
N CYS A 42 5.91 -0.13 10.32
CA CYS A 42 7.34 -0.47 10.40
C CYS A 42 7.57 -1.87 10.97
N GLY A 43 6.89 -2.23 12.06
CA GLY A 43 7.02 -3.55 12.68
C GLY A 43 6.63 -4.69 11.73
N ILE A 44 5.54 -4.54 10.99
CA ILE A 44 5.07 -5.53 10.01
C ILE A 44 6.01 -5.60 8.81
N GLY A 45 6.48 -4.46 8.31
CA GLY A 45 7.46 -4.40 7.24
C GLY A 45 8.76 -5.13 7.61
N PHE A 46 9.32 -4.87 8.78
CA PHE A 46 10.50 -5.59 9.29
C PHE A 46 10.25 -7.09 9.46
N ASN A 47 9.10 -7.47 10.02
CA ASN A 47 8.75 -8.89 10.16
C ASN A 47 8.70 -9.58 8.79
N SER A 48 8.10 -8.94 7.78
CA SER A 48 8.06 -9.49 6.41
C SER A 48 9.45 -9.69 5.82
N ILE A 49 10.35 -8.71 5.99
CA ILE A 49 11.74 -8.77 5.52
C ILE A 49 12.47 -9.93 6.20
N ILE A 50 12.51 -9.95 7.53
CA ILE A 50 13.28 -10.92 8.33
C ILE A 50 12.78 -12.34 8.08
N SER A 51 11.47 -12.56 8.05
CA SER A 51 10.86 -13.88 7.87
C SER A 51 11.08 -14.48 6.48
N ASN A 52 11.36 -13.66 5.47
CA ASN A 52 11.53 -14.10 4.09
C ASN A 52 12.99 -14.01 3.61
N MET A 53 13.83 -13.17 4.20
CA MET A 53 15.22 -12.99 3.78
C MET A 53 16.03 -14.29 3.86
N GLY A 54 15.82 -15.12 4.88
CA GLY A 54 16.47 -16.44 5.01
C GLY A 54 15.97 -17.51 4.03
N LYS A 55 14.87 -17.25 3.31
CA LYS A 55 14.30 -18.14 2.28
C LYS A 55 14.68 -17.74 0.87
N SER A 56 15.27 -16.57 0.69
CA SER A 56 15.67 -16.06 -0.61
C SER A 56 16.90 -16.81 -1.13
N HIS A 57 16.81 -17.30 -2.35
CA HIS A 57 17.95 -17.85 -3.09
C HIS A 57 18.81 -16.74 -3.72
N TYR A 58 18.33 -15.50 -3.70
CA TYR A 58 18.97 -14.34 -4.34
C TYR A 58 19.10 -13.17 -3.36
N PRO A 59 19.93 -13.29 -2.29
CA PRO A 59 19.95 -12.35 -1.18
C PRO A 59 20.34 -10.90 -1.53
N VAL A 60 20.81 -10.66 -2.76
CA VAL A 60 21.18 -9.32 -3.25
C VAL A 60 20.11 -8.75 -4.21
N LEU A 61 19.18 -9.57 -4.67
CA LEU A 61 18.20 -9.18 -5.69
C LEU A 61 17.31 -8.01 -5.22
N PHE A 62 16.89 -8.02 -3.95
CA PHE A 62 16.07 -6.95 -3.42
C PHE A 62 16.76 -5.58 -3.47
N ILE A 63 18.09 -5.52 -3.26
CA ILE A 63 18.87 -4.29 -3.35
C ILE A 63 18.81 -3.73 -4.77
N ILE A 64 19.11 -4.60 -5.77
CA ILE A 64 19.07 -4.22 -7.18
C ILE A 64 17.65 -3.78 -7.56
N SER A 65 16.65 -4.51 -7.13
CA SER A 65 15.24 -4.20 -7.42
C SER A 65 14.81 -2.86 -6.82
N LEU A 66 15.18 -2.58 -5.58
CA LEU A 66 14.89 -1.30 -4.93
C LEU A 66 15.62 -0.14 -5.61
N VAL A 67 16.90 -0.29 -5.93
CA VAL A 67 17.69 0.76 -6.57
C VAL A 67 17.18 1.05 -7.99
N LEU A 68 17.05 0.01 -8.83
CA LEU A 68 16.55 0.19 -10.20
C LEU A 68 15.09 0.64 -10.21
N GLY A 69 14.26 0.06 -9.35
CA GLY A 69 12.86 0.45 -9.20
C GLY A 69 12.71 1.92 -8.83
N SER A 70 13.48 2.38 -7.85
CA SER A 70 13.49 3.79 -7.44
C SER A 70 13.97 4.73 -8.56
N VAL A 71 15.00 4.36 -9.30
CA VAL A 71 15.50 5.16 -10.45
C VAL A 71 14.42 5.23 -11.54
N ILE A 72 13.82 4.09 -11.90
CA ILE A 72 12.75 4.03 -12.90
C ILE A 72 11.54 4.86 -12.44
N GLY A 73 11.11 4.67 -11.20
CA GLY A 73 9.96 5.39 -10.65
C GLY A 73 10.17 6.89 -10.57
N THR A 74 11.36 7.32 -10.14
CA THR A 74 11.75 8.74 -10.14
C THR A 74 11.77 9.31 -11.57
N LYS A 75 12.25 8.55 -12.55
CA LYS A 75 12.20 8.96 -13.96
C LYS A 75 10.78 9.06 -14.49
N LEU A 76 9.91 8.16 -14.06
CA LEU A 76 8.49 8.19 -14.41
C LEU A 76 7.72 9.27 -13.64
N ASP A 77 8.28 9.74 -12.51
CA ASP A 77 7.72 10.73 -11.59
C ASP A 77 6.27 10.39 -11.21
N LEU A 78 6.09 9.14 -10.76
CA LEU A 78 4.78 8.56 -10.50
C LEU A 78 4.05 9.32 -9.39
N ASP A 79 4.77 9.66 -8.33
CA ASP A 79 4.23 10.38 -7.18
C ASP A 79 3.71 11.78 -7.56
N THR A 80 4.52 12.56 -8.28
CA THR A 80 4.14 13.92 -8.72
C THR A 80 3.02 13.90 -9.76
N LYS A 81 3.06 12.95 -10.72
CA LYS A 81 1.98 12.80 -11.70
C LYS A 81 0.65 12.51 -11.02
N LEU A 82 0.68 11.63 -10.03
CA LEU A 82 -0.51 11.29 -9.27
C LEU A 82 -1.02 12.50 -8.48
N GLN A 83 -0.13 13.21 -7.76
CA GLN A 83 -0.51 14.44 -7.06
C GLN A 83 -1.10 15.50 -8.01
N ASN A 84 -0.58 15.63 -9.23
CA ASN A 84 -1.10 16.56 -10.22
C ASN A 84 -2.47 16.15 -10.76
N ILE A 85 -2.71 14.84 -10.94
CA ILE A 85 -4.04 14.31 -11.26
C ILE A 85 -5.01 14.66 -10.12
N MET A 86 -4.61 14.45 -8.87
CA MET A 86 -5.40 14.82 -7.69
C MET A 86 -5.83 16.28 -7.76
N LYS A 87 -4.87 17.20 -7.90
CA LYS A 87 -5.13 18.64 -7.96
C LYS A 87 -6.10 19.03 -9.07
N LYS A 88 -6.09 18.33 -10.21
CA LYS A 88 -6.96 18.62 -11.36
C LYS A 88 -8.43 18.28 -11.11
N TYR A 89 -8.68 17.22 -10.34
CA TYR A 89 -10.04 16.75 -10.05
C TYR A 89 -10.60 17.28 -8.73
N THR A 90 -9.82 18.09 -8.02
CA THR A 90 -10.15 18.67 -6.72
C THR A 90 -10.91 19.96 -6.90
N LYS A 91 -12.23 19.90 -6.97
CA LYS A 91 -13.11 21.06 -6.91
C LYS A 91 -14.07 20.92 -5.72
N GLY A 92 -13.86 21.72 -4.69
CA GLY A 92 -14.67 21.74 -3.46
C GLY A 92 -14.16 20.78 -2.39
N ASN A 93 -14.41 21.11 -1.10
CA ASN A 93 -13.85 20.43 0.07
C ASN A 93 -14.12 18.91 0.08
N LEU A 94 -15.34 18.47 -0.21
CA LEU A 94 -15.69 17.06 -0.20
C LEU A 94 -15.03 16.31 -1.38
N GLY A 95 -15.03 16.89 -2.57
CA GLY A 95 -14.36 16.32 -3.75
C GLY A 95 -12.87 16.14 -3.52
N GLU A 96 -12.23 17.13 -2.88
CA GLU A 96 -10.84 17.07 -2.46
C GLU A 96 -10.59 15.88 -1.51
N GLY A 97 -11.43 15.77 -0.48
CA GLY A 97 -11.35 14.68 0.48
C GLY A 97 -11.50 13.31 -0.18
N ILE A 98 -12.48 13.11 -1.07
CA ILE A 98 -12.71 11.85 -1.78
C ILE A 98 -11.51 11.48 -2.64
N VAL A 99 -11.00 12.39 -3.46
CA VAL A 99 -9.86 12.12 -4.35
C VAL A 99 -8.60 11.83 -3.54
N THR A 100 -8.33 12.62 -2.51
CA THR A 100 -7.16 12.42 -1.64
C THR A 100 -7.23 11.07 -0.91
N ALA A 101 -8.39 10.75 -0.32
CA ALA A 101 -8.58 9.48 0.38
C ALA A 101 -8.51 8.29 -0.60
N ALA A 102 -9.15 8.38 -1.78
CA ALA A 102 -9.10 7.30 -2.77
C ALA A 102 -7.66 6.98 -3.20
N LEU A 103 -6.85 8.02 -3.40
CA LEU A 103 -5.46 7.83 -3.81
C LEU A 103 -4.60 7.31 -2.67
N LEU A 104 -4.79 7.81 -1.46
CA LEU A 104 -4.08 7.33 -0.28
C LEU A 104 -4.38 5.84 -0.03
N PHE A 105 -5.64 5.44 -0.10
CA PHE A 105 -6.06 4.07 0.19
C PHE A 105 -5.78 3.08 -0.95
N CYS A 106 -5.97 3.50 -2.21
CA CYS A 106 -5.82 2.61 -3.36
C CYS A 106 -4.36 2.42 -3.79
N ILE A 107 -3.55 3.48 -3.74
CA ILE A 107 -2.22 3.47 -4.37
C ILE A 107 -1.12 3.15 -3.36
N GLY A 108 -1.44 3.07 -2.08
CA GLY A 108 -0.50 2.62 -1.05
C GLY A 108 0.10 1.24 -1.39
N SER A 109 1.40 1.07 -1.10
CA SER A 109 2.10 -0.22 -1.33
C SER A 109 1.43 -1.40 -0.63
N LEU A 110 0.87 -1.17 0.56
CA LEU A 110 0.11 -2.17 1.33
C LEU A 110 -1.14 -2.65 0.59
N SER A 111 -1.85 -1.75 -0.11
CA SER A 111 -3.04 -2.08 -0.88
C SER A 111 -2.72 -3.01 -2.06
N ILE A 112 -1.64 -2.70 -2.80
CA ILE A 112 -1.23 -3.44 -3.99
C ILE A 112 -0.59 -4.77 -3.59
N VAL A 113 0.49 -4.74 -2.79
CA VAL A 113 1.21 -5.94 -2.35
C VAL A 113 0.30 -6.85 -1.54
N GLY A 114 -0.52 -6.30 -0.66
CA GLY A 114 -1.46 -7.04 0.15
C GLY A 114 -2.50 -7.79 -0.69
N SER A 115 -3.02 -7.18 -1.76
CA SER A 115 -3.96 -7.84 -2.67
C SER A 115 -3.32 -9.00 -3.43
N VAL A 116 -2.06 -8.83 -3.87
CA VAL A 116 -1.27 -9.87 -4.52
C VAL A 116 -1.00 -11.02 -3.55
N MET A 117 -0.52 -10.74 -2.33
CA MET A 117 -0.22 -11.77 -1.32
C MET A 117 -1.46 -12.53 -0.87
N ALA A 118 -2.59 -11.82 -0.73
CA ALA A 118 -3.87 -12.46 -0.43
C ALA A 118 -4.34 -13.40 -1.54
N ALA A 119 -4.06 -13.08 -2.81
CA ALA A 119 -4.42 -13.91 -3.95
C ALA A 119 -3.52 -15.16 -4.08
N LEU A 120 -2.21 -15.00 -3.83
CA LEU A 120 -1.21 -16.05 -4.04
C LEU A 120 -1.09 -17.02 -2.86
N LYS A 121 -1.00 -16.47 -1.64
CA LYS A 121 -0.71 -17.25 -0.41
C LYS A 121 -1.87 -17.34 0.57
N ASN A 122 -3.02 -16.68 0.29
CA ASN A 122 -4.08 -16.44 1.28
C ASN A 122 -3.54 -15.74 2.55
N ASP A 123 -2.44 -14.98 2.42
CA ASP A 123 -1.88 -14.16 3.49
C ASP A 123 -2.55 -12.78 3.47
N TYR A 124 -3.35 -12.51 4.47
CA TYR A 124 -4.11 -11.26 4.61
C TYR A 124 -3.43 -10.24 5.53
N THR A 125 -2.24 -10.55 6.07
CA THR A 125 -1.54 -9.71 7.05
C THR A 125 -1.38 -8.28 6.54
N PHE A 126 -0.94 -8.11 5.29
CA PHE A 126 -0.76 -6.79 4.69
C PHE A 126 -2.08 -6.04 4.49
N LEU A 127 -3.14 -6.75 4.07
CA LEU A 127 -4.46 -6.13 3.90
C LEU A 127 -5.11 -5.77 5.23
N PHE A 128 -4.92 -6.57 6.29
CA PHE A 128 -5.41 -6.24 7.63
C PHE A 128 -4.67 -5.05 8.22
N THR A 129 -3.36 -4.95 7.96
CA THR A 129 -2.59 -3.78 8.33
C THR A 129 -3.10 -2.55 7.60
N ASN A 130 -3.29 -2.66 6.28
CA ASN A 130 -3.86 -1.57 5.48
C ASN A 130 -5.24 -1.18 5.99
N ALA A 131 -6.11 -2.15 6.30
CA ALA A 131 -7.43 -1.90 6.87
C ALA A 131 -7.37 -1.12 8.20
N SER A 132 -6.38 -1.42 9.04
CA SER A 132 -6.19 -0.69 10.30
C SER A 132 -5.74 0.75 10.08
N LEU A 133 -4.84 0.98 9.11
CA LEU A 133 -4.40 2.31 8.69
C LEU A 133 -5.56 3.09 8.04
N ASP A 134 -6.27 2.46 7.12
CA ASP A 134 -7.39 3.06 6.40
C ASP A 134 -8.58 3.36 7.34
N PHE A 135 -8.81 2.53 8.37
CA PHE A 135 -9.78 2.80 9.42
C PHE A 135 -9.49 4.11 10.15
N VAL A 136 -8.25 4.26 10.67
CA VAL A 136 -7.84 5.46 11.41
C VAL A 136 -7.89 6.69 10.51
N THR A 137 -7.33 6.60 9.32
CA THR A 137 -7.30 7.72 8.38
C THR A 137 -8.69 8.08 7.86
N SER A 138 -9.60 7.13 7.68
CA SER A 138 -10.99 7.39 7.28
C SER A 138 -11.79 8.13 8.36
N ILE A 139 -11.51 7.88 9.65
CA ILE A 139 -12.09 8.66 10.75
C ILE A 139 -11.62 10.12 10.62
N ILE A 140 -10.33 10.35 10.40
CA ILE A 140 -9.74 11.68 10.26
C ILE A 140 -10.33 12.41 9.04
N PHE A 141 -10.31 11.76 7.88
CA PHE A 141 -10.85 12.35 6.65
C PHE A 141 -12.34 12.66 6.74
N SER A 142 -13.14 11.73 7.26
CA SER A 142 -14.58 11.93 7.40
C SER A 142 -14.94 13.02 8.41
N SER A 143 -14.15 13.18 9.48
CA SER A 143 -14.35 14.29 10.44
C SER A 143 -14.00 15.67 9.86
N THR A 144 -13.12 15.72 8.86
CA THR A 144 -12.66 16.95 8.23
C THR A 144 -13.47 17.32 6.98
N TYR A 145 -13.71 16.33 6.11
CA TYR A 145 -14.36 16.54 4.80
C TYR A 145 -15.83 16.11 4.77
N GLY A 146 -16.29 15.44 5.79
CA GLY A 146 -17.67 14.94 5.93
C GLY A 146 -17.84 13.47 5.52
N ILE A 147 -19.01 12.91 5.87
CA ILE A 147 -19.32 11.49 5.72
C ILE A 147 -19.29 11.00 4.26
N GLY A 148 -19.37 11.89 3.28
CA GLY A 148 -19.31 11.54 1.85
C GLY A 148 -18.03 10.79 1.43
N ILE A 149 -16.97 10.83 2.26
CA ILE A 149 -15.74 10.05 2.07
C ILE A 149 -16.02 8.54 2.02
N ILE A 150 -17.14 8.08 2.57
CA ILE A 150 -17.56 6.67 2.58
C ILE A 150 -17.59 6.04 1.17
N VAL A 151 -17.78 6.84 0.12
CA VAL A 151 -17.75 6.39 -1.29
C VAL A 151 -16.40 5.78 -1.67
N VAL A 152 -15.33 6.20 -0.99
CA VAL A 152 -13.97 5.67 -1.22
C VAL A 152 -13.87 4.19 -0.88
N ALA A 153 -14.68 3.68 0.05
CA ALA A 153 -14.74 2.25 0.36
C ALA A 153 -15.12 1.40 -0.87
N LEU A 154 -16.05 1.90 -1.70
CA LEU A 154 -16.42 1.21 -2.95
C LEU A 154 -15.29 1.27 -3.97
N ILE A 155 -14.64 2.42 -4.12
CA ILE A 155 -13.49 2.59 -5.03
C ILE A 155 -12.36 1.64 -4.63
N LEU A 156 -12.01 1.58 -3.34
CA LEU A 156 -11.00 0.67 -2.82
C LEU A 156 -11.39 -0.79 -3.04
N PHE A 157 -12.64 -1.16 -2.77
CA PHE A 157 -13.12 -2.52 -2.97
C PHE A 157 -12.96 -2.96 -4.43
N CYS A 158 -13.33 -2.13 -5.37
CA CYS A 158 -13.15 -2.40 -6.80
C CYS A 158 -11.66 -2.49 -7.16
N TRP A 159 -10.83 -1.59 -6.64
CA TRP A 159 -9.39 -1.56 -6.89
C TRP A 159 -8.67 -2.81 -6.37
N GLN A 160 -8.74 -3.07 -5.08
CA GLN A 160 -8.11 -4.24 -4.47
C GLN A 160 -8.71 -5.54 -4.99
N GLY A 161 -10.03 -5.57 -5.22
CA GLY A 161 -10.73 -6.69 -5.79
C GLY A 161 -10.25 -7.02 -7.20
N SER A 162 -10.05 -6.00 -8.05
CA SER A 162 -9.52 -6.20 -9.41
C SER A 162 -8.10 -6.76 -9.40
N ILE A 163 -7.22 -6.24 -8.52
CA ILE A 163 -5.86 -6.76 -8.35
C ILE A 163 -5.90 -8.23 -7.88
N TYR A 164 -6.74 -8.53 -6.89
CA TYR A 164 -6.89 -9.89 -6.38
C TYR A 164 -7.35 -10.86 -7.46
N VAL A 165 -8.40 -10.50 -8.21
CA VAL A 165 -8.96 -11.35 -9.28
C VAL A 165 -7.95 -11.53 -10.41
N LEU A 166 -7.31 -10.44 -10.86
CA LEU A 166 -6.28 -10.51 -11.89
C LEU A 166 -5.13 -11.43 -11.46
N THR A 167 -4.61 -11.27 -10.24
CA THR A 167 -3.53 -12.11 -9.72
C THR A 167 -3.97 -13.56 -9.59
N ARG A 168 -5.16 -13.82 -9.07
CA ARG A 168 -5.65 -15.18 -8.79
C ARG A 168 -5.97 -15.99 -10.03
N TYR A 169 -6.51 -15.36 -11.08
CA TYR A 169 -7.05 -16.07 -12.24
C TYR A 169 -6.22 -15.90 -13.53
N VAL A 170 -5.41 -14.85 -13.62
CA VAL A 170 -4.62 -14.56 -14.83
C VAL A 170 -3.13 -14.78 -14.60
N CYS A 171 -2.63 -14.39 -13.41
CA CYS A 171 -1.18 -14.35 -13.18
C CYS A 171 -0.66 -15.48 -12.30
N LEU A 172 -1.48 -16.48 -11.91
CA LEU A 172 -1.09 -17.52 -10.96
C LEU A 172 0.12 -18.32 -11.44
N ASP A 173 0.15 -18.66 -12.73
CA ASP A 173 1.22 -19.46 -13.35
C ASP A 173 2.53 -18.67 -13.52
N PHE A 174 2.49 -17.34 -13.36
CA PHE A 174 3.68 -16.49 -13.46
C PHE A 174 4.44 -16.35 -12.13
N PHE A 175 3.83 -16.73 -11.01
CA PHE A 175 4.40 -16.54 -9.68
C PHE A 175 5.04 -17.83 -9.15
N SER A 176 6.36 -17.98 -9.34
CA SER A 176 7.15 -19.01 -8.65
C SER A 176 7.26 -18.73 -7.15
N GLU A 177 7.54 -19.76 -6.34
CA GLU A 177 7.75 -19.60 -4.91
C GLU A 177 8.89 -18.62 -4.60
N ASP A 178 9.98 -18.66 -5.36
CA ASP A 178 11.10 -17.73 -5.22
C ASP A 178 10.66 -16.28 -5.46
N LEU A 179 9.86 -16.04 -6.50
CA LEU A 179 9.34 -14.71 -6.78
C LEU A 179 8.47 -14.19 -5.65
N ILE A 180 7.66 -15.05 -5.05
CA ILE A 180 6.80 -14.66 -3.94
C ILE A 180 7.63 -14.29 -2.70
N VAL A 181 8.73 -14.99 -2.45
CA VAL A 181 9.68 -14.65 -1.37
C VAL A 181 10.28 -13.26 -1.62
N GLU A 182 10.76 -13.00 -2.83
CA GLU A 182 11.32 -11.68 -3.19
C GLU A 182 10.27 -10.56 -3.10
N LEU A 183 9.02 -10.83 -3.51
CA LEU A 183 7.92 -9.88 -3.36
C LEU A 183 7.62 -9.57 -1.89
N CYS A 184 7.70 -10.56 -0.99
CA CYS A 184 7.54 -10.34 0.44
C CYS A 184 8.67 -9.45 1.01
N ILE A 185 9.90 -9.63 0.54
CA ILE A 185 11.06 -8.84 0.97
C ILE A 185 10.91 -7.39 0.47
N VAL A 186 10.74 -7.19 -0.84
CA VAL A 186 10.57 -5.86 -1.44
C VAL A 186 9.32 -5.16 -0.88
N GLY A 187 8.20 -5.90 -0.77
CA GLY A 187 6.97 -5.39 -0.15
C GLY A 187 7.17 -4.96 1.30
N GLY A 188 7.93 -5.72 2.08
CA GLY A 188 8.31 -5.37 3.45
C GLY A 188 9.07 -4.04 3.52
N PHE A 189 10.02 -3.80 2.61
CA PHE A 189 10.71 -2.51 2.51
C PHE A 189 9.77 -1.36 2.14
N LEU A 190 8.83 -1.58 1.22
CA LEU A 190 7.83 -0.58 0.85
C LEU A 190 6.90 -0.23 2.02
N ILE A 191 6.49 -1.24 2.80
CA ILE A 191 5.66 -1.04 4.00
C ILE A 191 6.43 -0.28 5.07
N THR A 192 7.69 -0.65 5.30
CA THR A 192 8.57 0.08 6.23
C THR A 192 8.75 1.53 5.80
N ALA A 193 8.99 1.78 4.51
CA ALA A 193 9.09 3.14 3.98
C ALA A 193 7.79 3.94 4.20
N THR A 194 6.63 3.33 4.00
CA THR A 194 5.33 3.96 4.31
C THR A 194 5.21 4.30 5.80
N GLY A 195 5.61 3.38 6.69
CA GLY A 195 5.65 3.64 8.13
C GLY A 195 6.53 4.83 8.50
N LEU A 196 7.72 4.94 7.92
CA LEU A 196 8.64 6.08 8.14
C LEU A 196 8.05 7.40 7.64
N VAL A 197 7.30 7.39 6.55
CA VAL A 197 6.59 8.58 6.04
C VAL A 197 5.48 9.00 7.00
N ILE A 198 4.67 8.06 7.48
CA ILE A 198 3.59 8.33 8.44
C ILE A 198 4.16 8.90 9.75
N LEU A 199 5.27 8.36 10.22
CA LEU A 199 6.01 8.87 11.39
C LEU A 199 6.70 10.23 11.15
N LYS A 200 6.65 10.75 9.92
CA LYS A 200 7.34 12.00 9.53
C LYS A 200 8.86 11.96 9.74
N ILE A 201 9.47 10.77 9.81
CA ILE A 201 10.93 10.59 9.98
C ILE A 201 11.65 10.94 8.68
N LYS A 202 11.15 10.42 7.54
CA LYS A 202 11.72 10.67 6.21
C LYS A 202 10.59 10.76 5.19
N ASN A 203 10.62 11.80 4.39
CA ASN A 203 9.70 11.91 3.24
C ASN A 203 10.24 11.05 2.09
N ILE A 204 9.68 9.87 1.91
CA ILE A 204 10.04 8.91 0.88
C ILE A 204 8.85 8.84 -0.09
N LYS A 205 9.12 9.07 -1.37
CA LYS A 205 8.13 8.88 -2.43
C LYS A 205 7.91 7.39 -2.66
N THR A 206 7.07 6.76 -1.85
CA THR A 206 6.86 5.30 -1.87
C THR A 206 6.31 4.79 -3.19
N LEU A 207 5.57 5.61 -3.93
CA LEU A 207 5.09 5.30 -5.27
C LEU A 207 6.22 5.20 -6.30
N ASP A 208 7.26 6.01 -6.16
CA ASP A 208 8.42 5.94 -7.04
C ASP A 208 9.27 4.68 -6.78
N ILE A 209 9.02 3.95 -5.69
CA ILE A 209 9.69 2.66 -5.41
C ILE A 209 8.87 1.47 -5.93
N LEU A 210 7.56 1.62 -6.21
CA LEU A 210 6.70 0.53 -6.70
C LEU A 210 7.25 -0.23 -7.91
N PRO A 211 7.97 0.38 -8.88
CA PRO A 211 8.59 -0.35 -9.96
C PRO A 211 9.63 -1.40 -9.53
N ALA A 212 10.06 -1.40 -8.27
CA ALA A 212 10.91 -2.46 -7.73
C ALA A 212 10.22 -3.85 -7.79
N ILE A 213 8.90 -3.90 -7.73
CA ILE A 213 8.12 -5.15 -7.82
C ILE A 213 8.30 -5.82 -9.20
N PRO A 214 7.99 -5.17 -10.34
CA PRO A 214 8.22 -5.78 -11.65
C PRO A 214 9.71 -5.98 -11.96
N VAL A 215 10.62 -5.19 -11.40
CA VAL A 215 12.07 -5.39 -11.57
C VAL A 215 12.50 -6.71 -10.93
N SER A 216 12.03 -7.04 -9.72
CA SER A 216 12.30 -8.35 -9.11
C SER A 216 11.81 -9.50 -9.99
N TYR A 217 10.61 -9.34 -10.59
CA TYR A 217 10.05 -10.33 -11.52
C TYR A 217 10.93 -10.54 -12.76
N THR A 218 11.33 -9.45 -13.42
CA THR A 218 12.13 -9.54 -14.66
C THR A 218 13.48 -10.19 -14.43
N HIS A 219 14.14 -9.94 -13.31
CA HIS A 219 15.43 -10.54 -12.98
C HIS A 219 15.32 -12.06 -12.69
N LEU A 220 14.22 -12.52 -12.12
CA LEU A 220 13.99 -13.94 -11.85
C LEU A 220 13.57 -14.72 -13.11
N THR A 221 12.89 -14.07 -14.05
CA THR A 221 12.36 -14.72 -15.27
C THR A 221 13.33 -14.64 -16.45
N LEU A 222 14.28 -13.71 -16.46
CA LEU A 222 15.35 -13.71 -17.45
C LEU A 222 16.20 -14.96 -17.21
N PRO A 223 16.46 -15.79 -18.27
CA PRO A 223 17.37 -16.90 -18.14
C PRO A 223 18.75 -16.33 -17.83
N THR A 224 19.10 -16.31 -16.55
CA THR A 224 20.50 -16.20 -16.15
C THR A 224 21.18 -17.41 -16.74
N LYS A 225 21.78 -17.27 -17.94
CA LYS A 225 22.75 -18.25 -18.41
C LYS A 225 23.69 -18.46 -17.24
N ARG A 226 23.63 -19.65 -16.65
CA ARG A 226 24.67 -20.12 -15.73
C ARG A 226 25.99 -19.89 -16.45
N ILE A 227 26.70 -18.85 -16.07
CA ILE A 227 28.12 -18.76 -16.37
C ILE A 227 28.72 -19.76 -15.39
N VAL A 228 28.96 -20.94 -15.91
CA VAL A 228 29.78 -21.96 -15.28
C VAL A 228 31.23 -21.54 -15.43
#